data_fea378259eb49beb2ac79dddc46b73d5
#
_entry.id   fea378259eb49beb2ac79dddc46b73d5
#
_cell.length_a   1.000
_cell.length_b   1.000
_cell.length_c   1.000
_cell.angle_alpha   90.00
_cell.angle_beta   90.00
_cell.angle_gamma   90.00
#
_symmetry.space_group_name_H-M   'P 1'
#
loop_
_entity.id
_entity.type
_entity.pdbx_description
1 polymer ?
#
loop_
_entity_poly.entity_id
_entity_poly.type
_entity_poly.pdbx_seq_one_letter_code
_entity_poly.pdbx_strand_id
1 'polypeptide(L)'
;MKKRINKKTIIGICTVFILFIIVIFLSSINNISENTIETSVSVSNNKKIGWGIKRESDHKQPDLGSSNKKVLEDNNGIAMGNSEKKYIYLTFDEGYEAGYTEKILEVLKSNQVSATFFITAHYVNTQEELVKKMIDEGHIVGNHTVNHKSMPDLSEEKIRKEVMDLHQVILEKYNYEMKYIRPPKGEFSKRSIESTNRLGYKTVMWSFAYEDWNEKKQPNEEKAKKMILDNLHNGEIMLLHGNSKTNTNVLDSVIKEAKSMGYEFRSLDEFEK
;
A
#
# COMPACT_ATOMS: atom_id res chain seq x y z
N MET A 1 -53.15 30.07 -55.23
CA MET A 1 -53.35 30.80 -53.97
C MET A 1 -52.12 30.70 -53.09
N LYS A 2 -51.30 31.78 -52.94
CA LYS A 2 -50.18 31.79 -52.02
C LYS A 2 -50.72 32.27 -50.67
N LYS A 3 -50.74 31.38 -49.63
CA LYS A 3 -51.06 31.77 -48.25
C LYS A 3 -49.97 32.69 -47.73
N ARG A 4 -50.27 33.93 -47.49
CA ARG A 4 -49.33 34.86 -46.75
C ARG A 4 -49.27 34.47 -45.29
N ILE A 5 -48.12 34.03 -44.85
CA ILE A 5 -47.87 33.73 -43.43
C ILE A 5 -47.90 35.03 -42.64
N ASN A 6 -48.67 35.09 -41.57
CA ASN A 6 -48.89 36.28 -40.77
C ASN A 6 -47.59 36.64 -40.00
N LYS A 7 -47.22 37.94 -39.94
CA LYS A 7 -46.03 38.42 -39.23
C LYS A 7 -45.94 37.96 -37.77
N LYS A 8 -47.08 37.87 -37.09
CA LYS A 8 -47.17 37.33 -35.71
C LYS A 8 -46.76 35.85 -35.60
N THR A 9 -47.10 35.02 -36.61
CA THR A 9 -46.72 33.64 -36.66
C THR A 9 -45.22 33.45 -36.90
N ILE A 10 -44.60 34.33 -37.70
CA ILE A 10 -43.15 34.31 -37.93
C ILE A 10 -42.39 34.71 -36.65
N ILE A 11 -42.84 35.74 -35.94
CA ILE A 11 -42.24 36.18 -34.67
C ILE A 11 -42.34 35.08 -33.62
N GLY A 12 -43.46 34.40 -33.48
CA GLY A 12 -43.63 33.28 -32.55
C GLY A 12 -42.72 32.08 -32.85
N ILE A 13 -42.48 31.74 -34.11
CA ILE A 13 -41.56 30.68 -34.50
C ILE A 13 -40.13 31.06 -34.21
N CYS A 14 -39.74 32.33 -34.48
CA CYS A 14 -38.37 32.81 -34.16
C CYS A 14 -38.08 32.83 -32.66
N THR A 15 -39.06 33.20 -31.82
CA THR A 15 -38.83 33.19 -30.33
C THR A 15 -38.72 31.77 -29.79
N VAL A 16 -39.50 30.82 -30.28
CA VAL A 16 -39.37 29.39 -29.88
C VAL A 16 -38.01 28.81 -30.31
N PHE A 17 -37.55 29.19 -31.51
CA PHE A 17 -36.23 28.71 -32.00
C PHE A 17 -35.06 29.31 -31.21
N ILE A 18 -35.13 30.57 -30.83
CA ILE A 18 -34.13 31.23 -29.97
C ILE A 18 -34.12 30.58 -28.59
N LEU A 19 -35.25 30.32 -27.96
CA LEU A 19 -35.34 29.63 -26.68
C LEU A 19 -34.76 28.21 -26.75
N PHE A 20 -35.01 27.47 -27.84
CA PHE A 20 -34.43 26.13 -28.03
C PHE A 20 -32.92 26.15 -28.17
N ILE A 21 -32.38 27.13 -28.89
CA ILE A 21 -30.91 27.32 -28.98
C ILE A 21 -30.28 27.68 -27.62
N ILE A 22 -30.95 28.53 -26.84
CA ILE A 22 -30.47 28.90 -25.47
C ILE A 22 -30.47 27.67 -24.56
N VAL A 23 -31.47 26.83 -24.60
CA VAL A 23 -31.53 25.59 -23.81
C VAL A 23 -30.43 24.61 -24.20
N ILE A 24 -30.18 24.42 -25.50
CA ILE A 24 -29.05 23.59 -25.97
C ILE A 24 -27.70 24.16 -25.51
N PHE A 25 -27.52 25.49 -25.61
CA PHE A 25 -26.29 26.15 -25.21
C PHE A 25 -26.04 26.04 -23.69
N LEU A 26 -27.08 26.22 -22.86
CA LEU A 26 -27.00 26.04 -21.42
C LEU A 26 -26.72 24.59 -21.02
N SER A 27 -27.35 23.62 -21.68
CA SER A 27 -27.04 22.20 -21.43
C SER A 27 -25.63 21.81 -21.85
N SER A 28 -25.09 22.39 -22.91
CA SER A 28 -23.70 22.19 -23.34
C SER A 28 -22.70 22.79 -22.35
N ILE A 29 -22.99 23.97 -21.79
CA ILE A 29 -22.15 24.61 -20.76
C ILE A 29 -22.15 23.78 -19.48
N ASN A 30 -23.29 23.26 -19.04
CA ASN A 30 -23.36 22.41 -17.86
C ASN A 30 -22.57 21.11 -18.05
N ASN A 31 -22.72 20.43 -19.20
CA ASN A 31 -21.95 19.23 -19.52
C ASN A 31 -20.42 19.49 -19.56
N ILE A 32 -19.98 20.64 -20.09
CA ILE A 32 -18.56 21.02 -20.11
C ILE A 32 -18.07 21.28 -18.68
N SER A 33 -18.86 21.95 -17.87
CA SER A 33 -18.51 22.25 -16.47
C SER A 33 -18.41 20.97 -15.63
N GLU A 34 -19.38 20.05 -15.74
CA GLU A 34 -19.35 18.77 -15.03
C GLU A 34 -18.15 17.91 -15.44
N ASN A 35 -17.92 17.75 -16.75
CA ASN A 35 -16.77 17.01 -17.26
C ASN A 35 -15.42 17.62 -16.82
N THR A 36 -15.34 18.94 -16.75
CA THR A 36 -14.08 19.62 -16.31
C THR A 36 -13.84 19.42 -14.82
N ILE A 37 -14.89 19.45 -14.00
CA ILE A 37 -14.82 19.20 -12.56
C ILE A 37 -14.44 17.74 -12.30
N GLU A 38 -15.12 16.79 -12.94
CA GLU A 38 -14.79 15.35 -12.80
C GLU A 38 -13.34 15.03 -13.22
N THR A 39 -12.89 15.61 -14.33
CA THR A 39 -11.51 15.42 -14.79
C THR A 39 -10.51 16.01 -13.81
N SER A 40 -10.75 17.21 -13.27
CA SER A 40 -9.86 17.84 -12.29
C SER A 40 -9.82 17.09 -10.96
N VAL A 41 -10.94 16.59 -10.47
CA VAL A 41 -11.03 15.76 -9.26
C VAL A 41 -10.31 14.42 -9.48
N SER A 42 -10.49 13.78 -10.64
CA SER A 42 -9.81 12.54 -10.99
C SER A 42 -8.29 12.71 -11.03
N VAL A 43 -7.79 13.78 -11.62
CA VAL A 43 -6.34 14.10 -11.66
C VAL A 43 -5.80 14.37 -10.25
N SER A 44 -6.53 15.14 -9.44
CA SER A 44 -6.14 15.44 -8.05
C SER A 44 -6.06 14.16 -7.20
N ASN A 45 -7.03 13.25 -7.34
CA ASN A 45 -7.08 12.00 -6.59
C ASN A 45 -6.00 10.98 -7.00
N ASN A 46 -5.40 11.14 -8.17
CA ASN A 46 -4.35 10.25 -8.66
C ASN A 46 -2.93 10.83 -8.59
N LYS A 47 -2.73 11.92 -7.86
CA LYS A 47 -1.38 12.42 -7.60
C LYS A 47 -0.55 11.33 -6.93
N LYS A 48 0.54 10.92 -7.59
CA LYS A 48 1.48 9.92 -7.06
C LYS A 48 2.17 10.47 -5.81
N ILE A 49 2.17 9.66 -4.77
CA ILE A 49 2.88 9.87 -3.51
C ILE A 49 3.95 8.79 -3.41
N GLY A 50 5.21 9.17 -3.26
CA GLY A 50 6.29 8.29 -2.83
C GLY A 50 6.37 8.33 -1.30
N TRP A 51 6.30 7.17 -0.66
CA TRP A 51 6.40 7.08 0.79
C TRP A 51 7.83 7.28 1.26
N GLY A 52 8.02 8.16 2.21
CA GLY A 52 9.30 8.43 2.84
C GLY A 52 9.12 8.73 4.31
N ILE A 53 10.16 8.48 5.08
CA ILE A 53 10.20 8.74 6.51
C ILE A 53 11.39 9.62 6.84
N LYS A 54 11.26 10.53 7.79
CA LYS A 54 12.36 11.25 8.40
C LYS A 54 12.57 10.71 9.80
N ARG A 55 13.67 10.01 10.00
CA ARG A 55 14.01 9.41 11.29
C ARG A 55 14.24 10.48 12.34
N GLU A 56 13.88 10.15 13.57
CA GLU A 56 14.16 10.96 14.76
C GLU A 56 15.13 10.20 15.66
N SER A 57 15.78 10.92 16.60
CA SER A 57 16.68 10.31 17.61
C SER A 57 15.90 9.83 18.84
N ASP A 58 16.60 9.13 19.71
CA ASP A 58 16.12 8.78 21.06
C ASP A 58 14.84 7.94 21.05
N HIS A 59 14.73 7.01 20.10
CA HIS A 59 13.58 6.11 19.95
C HIS A 59 12.23 6.81 19.78
N LYS A 60 12.24 8.06 19.29
CA LYS A 60 11.03 8.80 18.97
C LYS A 60 10.46 8.30 17.65
N GLN A 61 9.13 8.36 17.57
CA GLN A 61 8.44 8.07 16.31
C GLN A 61 8.92 9.00 15.18
N PRO A 62 9.18 8.48 13.96
CA PRO A 62 9.64 9.29 12.84
C PRO A 62 8.54 10.21 12.30
N ASP A 63 8.95 11.29 11.62
CA ASP A 63 8.03 12.09 10.83
C ASP A 63 7.73 11.38 9.50
N LEU A 64 6.46 11.07 9.28
CA LEU A 64 5.95 10.40 8.09
C LEU A 64 5.51 11.39 6.99
N GLY A 65 5.71 12.71 7.22
CA GLY A 65 5.19 13.76 6.34
C GLY A 65 3.67 13.90 6.48
N SER A 66 3.23 14.96 7.13
CA SER A 66 1.84 15.16 7.55
C SER A 66 0.79 15.00 6.43
N SER A 67 1.08 15.50 5.22
CA SER A 67 0.16 15.39 4.07
C SER A 67 0.04 13.95 3.56
N ASN A 68 1.15 13.21 3.46
CA ASN A 68 1.17 11.83 2.96
C ASN A 68 0.54 10.88 3.97
N LYS A 69 0.87 11.07 5.26
CA LYS A 69 0.25 10.36 6.38
C LYS A 69 -1.26 10.55 6.37
N LYS A 70 -1.72 11.81 6.21
CA LYS A 70 -3.15 12.11 6.17
C LYS A 70 -3.87 11.39 5.02
N VAL A 71 -3.31 11.38 3.80
CA VAL A 71 -3.92 10.64 2.67
C VAL A 71 -4.03 9.15 2.99
N LEU A 72 -3.01 8.55 3.59
CA LEU A 72 -3.01 7.14 3.98
C LEU A 72 -4.09 6.86 5.04
N GLU A 73 -4.11 7.62 6.13
CA GLU A 73 -4.97 7.40 7.28
C GLU A 73 -6.45 7.71 7.01
N ASP A 74 -6.75 8.78 6.26
CA ASP A 74 -8.10 9.12 5.82
C ASP A 74 -8.72 8.00 4.95
N ASN A 75 -7.87 7.15 4.37
CA ASN A 75 -8.29 6.00 3.55
C ASN A 75 -8.00 4.65 4.25
N ASN A 76 -8.09 4.61 5.59
CA ASN A 76 -7.96 3.40 6.41
C ASN A 76 -6.61 2.67 6.27
N GLY A 77 -5.57 3.34 5.76
CA GLY A 77 -4.22 2.79 5.73
C GLY A 77 -3.48 3.01 7.05
N ILE A 78 -2.44 2.23 7.27
CA ILE A 78 -1.60 2.29 8.47
C ILE A 78 -0.13 2.34 8.11
N ALA A 79 0.67 3.02 8.94
CA ALA A 79 2.13 3.06 8.81
C ALA A 79 2.87 3.06 10.15
N MET A 80 2.18 3.40 11.22
CA MET A 80 2.75 3.50 12.57
C MET A 80 1.63 3.40 13.60
N GLY A 81 1.85 2.65 14.65
CA GLY A 81 0.88 2.39 15.71
C GLY A 81 1.03 3.33 16.91
N ASN A 82 0.48 2.90 18.03
CA ASN A 82 0.36 3.64 19.27
C ASN A 82 1.72 4.09 19.83
N SER A 83 1.87 5.40 20.09
CA SER A 83 3.09 5.99 20.62
C SER A 83 3.40 5.63 22.08
N GLU A 84 2.40 5.13 22.81
CA GLU A 84 2.52 4.73 24.23
C GLU A 84 2.95 3.26 24.39
N LYS A 85 2.95 2.48 23.29
CA LYS A 85 3.17 1.04 23.32
C LYS A 85 4.49 0.66 22.62
N LYS A 86 5.38 -0.02 23.34
CA LYS A 86 6.60 -0.57 22.77
C LYS A 86 6.31 -1.80 21.89
N TYR A 87 5.45 -1.63 20.87
CA TYR A 87 5.11 -2.68 19.92
C TYR A 87 5.87 -2.51 18.62
N ILE A 88 6.34 -3.62 18.08
CA ILE A 88 6.96 -3.74 16.76
C ILE A 88 6.14 -4.71 15.92
N TYR A 89 5.68 -4.24 14.78
CA TYR A 89 5.03 -5.05 13.75
C TYR A 89 6.06 -5.35 12.66
N LEU A 90 6.68 -6.53 12.74
CA LEU A 90 7.74 -6.92 11.82
C LEU A 90 7.14 -7.35 10.49
N THR A 91 7.64 -6.78 9.40
CA THR A 91 7.16 -7.06 8.05
C THR A 91 8.30 -7.26 7.07
N PHE A 92 8.08 -8.14 6.09
CA PHE A 92 9.01 -8.43 5.01
C PHE A 92 8.34 -8.22 3.66
N ASP A 93 9.04 -7.61 2.70
CA ASP A 93 8.63 -7.59 1.30
C ASP A 93 9.41 -8.69 0.55
N GLU A 94 8.64 -9.57 -0.16
CA GLU A 94 9.14 -10.76 -0.83
C GLU A 94 8.80 -10.72 -2.32
N GLY A 95 9.74 -10.22 -3.12
CA GLY A 95 9.62 -10.21 -4.58
C GLY A 95 10.11 -11.50 -5.24
N TYR A 96 11.19 -12.06 -4.73
CA TYR A 96 11.83 -13.31 -5.15
C TYR A 96 12.67 -13.89 -4.01
N GLU A 97 12.93 -15.21 -4.04
CA GLU A 97 13.72 -15.91 -3.03
C GLU A 97 15.21 -15.84 -3.37
N ALA A 98 16.02 -15.46 -2.37
CA ALA A 98 17.48 -15.44 -2.47
C ALA A 98 18.17 -16.52 -1.62
N GLY A 99 17.41 -17.47 -1.08
CA GLY A 99 17.91 -18.57 -0.25
C GLY A 99 17.95 -18.25 1.26
N TYR A 100 17.17 -17.24 1.70
CA TYR A 100 17.22 -16.77 3.09
C TYR A 100 15.92 -16.94 3.87
N THR A 101 14.78 -17.04 3.21
CA THR A 101 13.47 -17.03 3.89
C THR A 101 13.30 -18.21 4.84
N GLU A 102 13.80 -19.40 4.49
CA GLU A 102 13.78 -20.56 5.41
C GLU A 102 14.43 -20.21 6.74
N LYS A 103 15.63 -19.62 6.71
CA LYS A 103 16.37 -19.22 7.93
C LYS A 103 15.65 -18.10 8.69
N ILE A 104 15.02 -17.16 7.99
CA ILE A 104 14.21 -16.12 8.61
C ILE A 104 13.06 -16.75 9.40
N LEU A 105 12.33 -17.71 8.81
CA LEU A 105 11.23 -18.42 9.47
C LEU A 105 11.72 -19.21 10.70
N GLU A 106 12.88 -19.88 10.62
CA GLU A 106 13.48 -20.56 11.76
C GLU A 106 13.81 -19.59 12.91
N VAL A 107 14.36 -18.42 12.61
CA VAL A 107 14.64 -17.38 13.60
C VAL A 107 13.37 -16.86 14.25
N LEU A 108 12.34 -16.55 13.44
CA LEU A 108 11.04 -16.09 13.93
C LEU A 108 10.41 -17.13 14.88
N LYS A 109 10.38 -18.39 14.47
CA LYS A 109 9.88 -19.51 15.27
C LYS A 109 10.62 -19.65 16.58
N SER A 110 11.95 -19.66 16.55
CA SER A 110 12.82 -19.79 17.74
C SER A 110 12.62 -18.66 18.75
N ASN A 111 12.24 -17.47 18.27
CA ASN A 111 11.98 -16.31 19.08
C ASN A 111 10.47 -16.10 19.39
N GLN A 112 9.58 -16.97 18.90
CA GLN A 112 8.13 -16.84 19.07
C GLN A 112 7.62 -15.49 18.57
N VAL A 113 8.03 -15.10 17.36
CA VAL A 113 7.65 -13.83 16.72
C VAL A 113 6.84 -14.14 15.47
N SER A 114 5.64 -13.57 15.37
CA SER A 114 4.86 -13.54 14.14
C SER A 114 5.27 -12.32 13.32
N ALA A 115 5.34 -12.48 11.99
CA ALA A 115 5.64 -11.41 11.04
C ALA A 115 4.59 -11.39 9.91
N THR A 116 4.62 -10.34 9.11
CA THR A 116 3.82 -10.25 7.88
C THR A 116 4.74 -10.27 6.66
N PHE A 117 4.46 -11.16 5.73
CA PHE A 117 5.20 -11.28 4.47
C PHE A 117 4.34 -10.76 3.32
N PHE A 118 4.71 -9.65 2.73
CA PHE A 118 4.06 -9.11 1.53
C PHE A 118 4.68 -9.74 0.29
N ILE A 119 3.99 -10.69 -0.33
CA ILE A 119 4.52 -11.51 -1.41
C ILE A 119 3.98 -11.10 -2.77
N THR A 120 4.79 -11.25 -3.82
CA THR A 120 4.36 -11.09 -5.22
C THR A 120 3.85 -12.40 -5.83
N ALA A 121 3.19 -12.35 -7.00
CA ALA A 121 2.82 -13.56 -7.71
C ALA A 121 4.04 -14.38 -8.15
N HIS A 122 5.15 -13.73 -8.47
CA HIS A 122 6.40 -14.45 -8.78
C HIS A 122 6.85 -15.28 -7.59
N TYR A 123 6.83 -14.69 -6.38
CA TYR A 123 7.24 -15.39 -5.17
C TYR A 123 6.36 -16.62 -4.90
N VAL A 124 5.04 -16.49 -4.91
CA VAL A 124 4.15 -17.64 -4.66
C VAL A 124 4.28 -18.73 -5.70
N ASN A 125 4.52 -18.38 -6.96
CA ASN A 125 4.65 -19.37 -8.04
C ASN A 125 5.98 -20.15 -8.00
N THR A 126 7.02 -19.58 -7.38
CA THR A 126 8.34 -20.21 -7.30
C THR A 126 8.66 -20.78 -5.93
N GLN A 127 7.91 -20.42 -4.88
CA GLN A 127 8.20 -20.74 -3.49
C GLN A 127 6.94 -21.23 -2.73
N GLU A 128 6.18 -22.14 -3.35
CA GLU A 128 4.90 -22.63 -2.79
C GLU A 128 5.06 -23.18 -1.37
N GLU A 129 6.11 -23.95 -1.11
CA GLU A 129 6.36 -24.57 0.20
C GLU A 129 6.69 -23.53 1.28
N LEU A 130 7.44 -22.47 0.93
CA LEU A 130 7.74 -21.38 1.86
C LEU A 130 6.49 -20.59 2.21
N VAL A 131 5.63 -20.27 1.23
CA VAL A 131 4.35 -19.61 1.47
C VAL A 131 3.45 -20.46 2.36
N LYS A 132 3.37 -21.77 2.09
CA LYS A 132 2.65 -22.71 2.96
C LYS A 132 3.19 -22.66 4.39
N LYS A 133 4.51 -22.72 4.54
CA LYS A 133 5.18 -22.67 5.85
C LYS A 133 4.91 -21.35 6.59
N MET A 134 4.92 -20.22 5.90
CA MET A 134 4.53 -18.92 6.50
C MET A 134 3.13 -19.00 7.12
N ILE A 135 2.16 -19.54 6.39
CA ILE A 135 0.78 -19.68 6.85
C ILE A 135 0.68 -20.66 8.01
N ASP A 136 1.28 -21.85 7.88
CA ASP A 136 1.22 -22.92 8.89
C ASP A 136 1.89 -22.51 10.21
N GLU A 137 2.90 -21.66 10.17
CA GLU A 137 3.59 -21.13 11.35
C GLU A 137 2.93 -19.87 11.94
N GLY A 138 1.77 -19.46 11.41
CA GLY A 138 0.95 -18.36 11.95
C GLY A 138 1.45 -16.97 11.58
N HIS A 139 2.22 -16.85 10.50
CA HIS A 139 2.55 -15.56 9.92
C HIS A 139 1.42 -15.05 9.02
N ILE A 140 1.36 -13.74 8.83
CA ILE A 140 0.42 -13.12 7.90
C ILE A 140 1.06 -13.09 6.51
N VAL A 141 0.32 -13.57 5.51
CA VAL A 141 0.66 -13.40 4.10
C VAL A 141 -0.14 -12.23 3.55
N GLY A 142 0.55 -11.17 3.16
CA GLY A 142 0.00 -9.94 2.57
C GLY A 142 0.24 -9.86 1.06
N ASN A 143 -0.55 -9.04 0.41
CA ASN A 143 -0.51 -8.84 -1.04
C ASN A 143 0.54 -7.78 -1.42
N HIS A 144 1.47 -8.13 -2.31
CA HIS A 144 2.44 -7.19 -2.90
C HIS A 144 2.30 -7.07 -4.42
N THR A 145 1.10 -7.37 -4.92
CA THR A 145 0.66 -7.35 -6.32
C THR A 145 1.29 -8.45 -7.21
N VAL A 146 0.71 -8.62 -8.40
CA VAL A 146 1.21 -9.62 -9.36
C VAL A 146 2.57 -9.23 -9.91
N ASN A 147 2.72 -8.00 -10.44
CA ASN A 147 3.88 -7.59 -11.22
C ASN A 147 4.72 -6.48 -10.57
N HIS A 148 4.46 -6.14 -9.31
CA HIS A 148 5.19 -5.11 -8.58
C HIS A 148 5.23 -3.74 -9.30
N LYS A 149 4.12 -3.36 -9.94
CA LYS A 149 3.99 -2.09 -10.67
C LYS A 149 3.55 -0.96 -9.75
N SER A 150 4.01 0.27 -10.05
CA SER A 150 3.49 1.48 -9.40
C SER A 150 1.99 1.60 -9.61
N MET A 151 1.21 1.48 -8.56
CA MET A 151 -0.26 1.45 -8.63
C MET A 151 -0.88 2.77 -9.13
N PRO A 152 -0.34 3.97 -8.82
CA PRO A 152 -0.81 5.22 -9.41
C PRO A 152 -0.74 5.28 -10.95
N ASP A 153 0.17 4.52 -11.57
CA ASP A 153 0.35 4.49 -13.02
C ASP A 153 -0.64 3.54 -13.72
N LEU A 154 -1.48 2.84 -12.96
CA LEU A 154 -2.43 1.87 -13.46
C LEU A 154 -3.85 2.45 -13.47
N SER A 155 -4.71 1.97 -14.39
CA SER A 155 -6.15 2.17 -14.28
C SER A 155 -6.73 1.36 -13.11
N GLU A 156 -7.93 1.70 -12.62
CA GLU A 156 -8.59 0.97 -11.53
C GLU A 156 -8.81 -0.51 -11.89
N GLU A 157 -9.16 -0.80 -13.13
CA GLU A 157 -9.28 -2.17 -13.61
C GLU A 157 -7.95 -2.95 -13.53
N LYS A 158 -6.85 -2.31 -13.92
CA LYS A 158 -5.50 -2.92 -13.80
C LYS A 158 -5.07 -3.07 -12.35
N ILE A 159 -5.40 -2.10 -11.46
CA ILE A 159 -5.17 -2.25 -10.02
C ILE A 159 -5.94 -3.47 -9.50
N ARG A 160 -7.23 -3.57 -9.83
CA ARG A 160 -8.05 -4.72 -9.43
C ARG A 160 -7.41 -6.03 -9.89
N LYS A 161 -6.94 -6.11 -11.12
CA LYS A 161 -6.28 -7.30 -11.67
C LYS A 161 -4.98 -7.61 -10.93
N GLU A 162 -4.10 -6.63 -10.72
CA GLU A 162 -2.84 -6.79 -9.98
C GLU A 162 -3.07 -7.31 -8.55
N VAL A 163 -4.17 -6.96 -7.93
CA VAL A 163 -4.49 -7.36 -6.55
C VAL A 163 -5.22 -8.70 -6.51
N MET A 164 -6.30 -8.84 -7.30
CA MET A 164 -7.20 -9.98 -7.18
C MET A 164 -6.69 -11.23 -7.87
N ASP A 165 -5.86 -11.13 -8.91
CA ASP A 165 -5.27 -12.31 -9.53
C ASP A 165 -4.31 -13.02 -8.52
N LEU A 166 -3.54 -12.25 -7.73
CA LEU A 166 -2.72 -12.83 -6.67
C LEU A 166 -3.57 -13.36 -5.51
N HIS A 167 -4.61 -12.60 -5.10
CA HIS A 167 -5.54 -13.03 -4.07
C HIS A 167 -6.15 -14.40 -4.38
N GLN A 168 -6.63 -14.56 -5.60
CA GLN A 168 -7.27 -15.79 -6.05
C GLN A 168 -6.30 -16.99 -6.01
N VAL A 169 -5.05 -16.80 -6.44
CA VAL A 169 -4.01 -17.85 -6.36
C VAL A 169 -3.79 -18.30 -4.92
N ILE A 170 -3.68 -17.36 -3.98
CA ILE A 170 -3.46 -17.68 -2.56
C ILE A 170 -4.69 -18.37 -1.97
N LEU A 171 -5.89 -17.88 -2.27
CA LEU A 171 -7.13 -18.50 -1.80
C LEU A 171 -7.29 -19.94 -2.31
N GLU A 172 -7.05 -20.16 -3.60
CA GLU A 172 -7.19 -21.49 -4.22
C GLU A 172 -6.14 -22.50 -3.72
N LYS A 173 -4.88 -22.06 -3.57
CA LYS A 173 -3.78 -22.97 -3.16
C LYS A 173 -3.78 -23.29 -1.67
N TYR A 174 -4.11 -22.32 -0.83
CA TYR A 174 -3.89 -22.43 0.62
C TYR A 174 -5.16 -22.25 1.45
N ASN A 175 -6.32 -21.97 0.83
CA ASN A 175 -7.56 -21.59 1.52
C ASN A 175 -7.32 -20.44 2.51
N TYR A 176 -6.47 -19.47 2.10
CA TYR A 176 -6.06 -18.33 2.90
C TYR A 176 -6.53 -17.02 2.27
N GLU A 177 -7.21 -16.17 3.05
CA GLU A 177 -7.74 -14.90 2.61
C GLU A 177 -6.80 -13.76 3.04
N MET A 178 -6.18 -13.10 2.05
CA MET A 178 -5.31 -11.95 2.31
C MET A 178 -6.11 -10.70 2.66
N LYS A 179 -5.71 -10.00 3.73
CA LYS A 179 -6.38 -8.77 4.24
C LYS A 179 -5.55 -7.51 4.07
N TYR A 180 -4.24 -7.64 3.97
CA TYR A 180 -3.30 -6.53 3.94
C TYR A 180 -2.61 -6.43 2.58
N ILE A 181 -2.41 -5.18 2.13
CA ILE A 181 -1.66 -4.89 0.91
C ILE A 181 -0.58 -3.86 1.18
N ARG A 182 0.59 -4.07 0.62
CA ARG A 182 1.64 -3.04 0.57
C ARG A 182 1.83 -2.60 -0.88
N PRO A 183 1.65 -1.30 -1.18
CA PRO A 183 1.89 -0.77 -2.51
C PRO A 183 3.36 -0.95 -2.92
N PRO A 184 3.63 -1.50 -4.12
CA PRO A 184 4.98 -1.63 -4.65
C PRO A 184 5.74 -0.31 -4.64
N LYS A 185 7.05 -0.37 -4.34
CA LYS A 185 7.96 0.79 -4.32
C LYS A 185 7.59 1.87 -3.29
N GLY A 186 6.62 1.61 -2.42
CA GLY A 186 6.08 2.64 -1.55
C GLY A 186 5.31 3.73 -2.30
N GLU A 187 4.85 3.47 -3.51
CA GLU A 187 4.14 4.43 -4.35
C GLU A 187 2.64 4.19 -4.32
N PHE A 188 1.88 5.22 -3.95
CA PHE A 188 0.43 5.18 -3.94
C PHE A 188 -0.18 6.53 -4.35
N SER A 189 -1.48 6.56 -4.53
CA SER A 189 -2.32 7.75 -4.65
C SER A 189 -3.60 7.54 -3.86
N LYS A 190 -4.34 8.60 -3.58
CA LYS A 190 -5.67 8.47 -2.97
C LYS A 190 -6.54 7.48 -3.75
N ARG A 191 -6.60 7.59 -5.08
CA ARG A 191 -7.34 6.68 -5.94
C ARG A 191 -6.89 5.23 -5.80
N SER A 192 -5.58 4.96 -5.74
CA SER A 192 -5.09 3.59 -5.64
C SER A 192 -5.43 2.95 -4.29
N ILE A 193 -5.36 3.70 -3.18
CA ILE A 193 -5.78 3.20 -1.86
C ILE A 193 -7.29 2.97 -1.83
N GLU A 194 -8.10 3.91 -2.33
CA GLU A 194 -9.56 3.73 -2.42
C GLU A 194 -9.94 2.50 -3.25
N SER A 195 -9.19 2.25 -4.35
CA SER A 195 -9.40 1.06 -5.17
C SER A 195 -9.13 -0.23 -4.41
N THR A 196 -8.04 -0.30 -3.64
CA THR A 196 -7.72 -1.49 -2.82
C THR A 196 -8.65 -1.65 -1.63
N ASN A 197 -9.10 -0.55 -1.00
CA ASN A 197 -10.09 -0.59 0.08
C ASN A 197 -11.44 -1.17 -0.41
N ARG A 198 -11.89 -0.81 -1.62
CA ARG A 198 -13.11 -1.41 -2.21
C ARG A 198 -12.97 -2.92 -2.47
N LEU A 199 -11.75 -3.42 -2.56
CA LEU A 199 -11.45 -4.86 -2.66
C LEU A 199 -11.30 -5.55 -1.29
N GLY A 200 -11.51 -4.83 -0.18
CA GLY A 200 -11.41 -5.36 1.18
C GLY A 200 -10.02 -5.29 1.80
N TYR A 201 -9.06 -4.65 1.16
CA TYR A 201 -7.68 -4.58 1.66
C TYR A 201 -7.43 -3.36 2.53
N LYS A 202 -6.63 -3.55 3.60
CA LYS A 202 -6.02 -2.49 4.37
C LYS A 202 -4.60 -2.22 3.85
N THR A 203 -4.32 -0.98 3.45
CA THR A 203 -2.98 -0.57 2.99
C THR A 203 -2.03 -0.43 4.18
N VAL A 204 -0.85 -1.07 4.08
CA VAL A 204 0.19 -1.04 5.11
C VAL A 204 1.46 -0.44 4.55
N MET A 205 1.87 0.71 5.07
CA MET A 205 3.19 1.31 4.84
C MET A 205 4.11 0.98 6.02
N TRP A 206 5.16 1.73 6.25
CA TRP A 206 6.14 1.49 7.30
C TRP A 206 6.57 2.77 8.01
N SER A 207 7.09 2.64 9.20
CA SER A 207 7.74 3.72 9.94
C SER A 207 9.25 3.51 10.12
N PHE A 208 9.75 2.33 9.77
CA PHE A 208 11.18 2.04 9.63
C PHE A 208 11.45 1.23 8.37
N ALA A 209 12.46 1.62 7.61
CA ALA A 209 13.08 0.87 6.51
C ALA A 209 14.49 1.41 6.25
N TYR A 210 15.32 0.63 5.58
CA TYR A 210 16.62 1.06 5.08
C TYR A 210 16.97 0.33 3.78
N GLU A 211 18.07 0.72 3.11
CA GLU A 211 18.46 0.12 1.83
C GLU A 211 19.11 -1.26 2.08
N ASP A 212 18.32 -2.32 2.10
CA ASP A 212 18.72 -3.70 2.39
C ASP A 212 18.46 -4.69 1.22
N TRP A 213 17.64 -4.27 0.24
CA TRP A 213 17.20 -5.11 -0.90
C TRP A 213 18.25 -5.34 -1.97
N ASN A 214 19.33 -4.56 -2.00
CA ASN A 214 20.35 -4.67 -3.04
C ASN A 214 21.35 -5.79 -2.71
N GLU A 215 21.17 -6.97 -3.31
CA GLU A 215 22.03 -8.13 -3.08
C GLU A 215 23.51 -7.88 -3.36
N LYS A 216 23.81 -7.02 -4.34
CA LYS A 216 25.19 -6.68 -4.72
C LYS A 216 25.83 -5.67 -3.77
N LYS A 217 25.05 -5.01 -2.94
CA LYS A 217 25.50 -3.97 -2.01
C LYS A 217 24.85 -4.17 -0.63
N GLN A 218 25.10 -5.32 -0.05
CA GLN A 218 24.57 -5.59 1.29
C GLN A 218 25.26 -4.72 2.34
N PRO A 219 24.52 -4.14 3.29
CA PRO A 219 25.09 -3.40 4.40
C PRO A 219 25.99 -4.29 5.26
N ASN A 220 26.95 -3.70 5.93
CA ASN A 220 27.73 -4.41 6.97
C ASN A 220 26.81 -4.79 8.14
N GLU A 221 26.92 -6.01 8.66
CA GLU A 221 26.02 -6.57 9.68
C GLU A 221 25.96 -5.73 10.95
N GLU A 222 27.11 -5.31 11.49
CA GLU A 222 27.17 -4.48 12.70
C GLU A 222 26.50 -3.11 12.49
N LYS A 223 26.71 -2.50 11.33
CA LYS A 223 26.08 -1.22 10.99
C LYS A 223 24.57 -1.37 10.79
N ALA A 224 24.14 -2.45 10.14
CA ALA A 224 22.73 -2.74 9.93
C ALA A 224 22.02 -3.00 11.27
N LYS A 225 22.57 -3.87 12.11
CA LYS A 225 22.07 -4.14 13.45
C LYS A 225 21.95 -2.86 14.26
N LYS A 226 23.03 -2.06 14.31
CA LYS A 226 23.02 -0.78 15.02
C LYS A 226 21.96 0.16 14.47
N MET A 227 21.83 0.27 13.13
CA MET A 227 20.83 1.12 12.50
C MET A 227 19.42 0.71 12.87
N ILE A 228 19.11 -0.59 12.87
CA ILE A 228 17.78 -1.08 13.27
C ILE A 228 17.55 -0.74 14.75
N LEU A 229 18.46 -1.10 15.63
CA LEU A 229 18.29 -0.90 17.07
C LEU A 229 18.20 0.58 17.48
N ASP A 230 19.03 1.46 16.92
CA ASP A 230 19.01 2.89 17.21
C ASP A 230 17.70 3.58 16.77
N ASN A 231 16.96 2.99 15.82
CA ASN A 231 15.73 3.56 15.26
C ASN A 231 14.46 2.87 15.74
N LEU A 232 14.55 1.89 16.64
CA LEU A 232 13.37 1.30 17.27
C LEU A 232 12.52 2.38 17.92
N HIS A 233 11.21 2.32 17.73
CA HIS A 233 10.28 3.27 18.33
C HIS A 233 8.92 2.61 18.61
N ASN A 234 8.14 3.23 19.49
CA ASN A 234 6.83 2.72 19.87
C ASN A 234 5.89 2.64 18.66
N GLY A 235 5.15 1.55 18.54
CA GLY A 235 4.22 1.33 17.45
C GLY A 235 4.87 1.16 16.07
N GLU A 236 6.11 0.69 16.03
CA GLU A 236 6.88 0.56 14.78
C GLU A 236 6.25 -0.47 13.82
N ILE A 237 6.03 -0.07 12.57
CA ILE A 237 5.91 -1.01 11.46
C ILE A 237 7.27 -1.07 10.77
N MET A 238 8.00 -2.15 11.03
CA MET A 238 9.35 -2.38 10.51
C MET A 238 9.27 -3.07 9.16
N LEU A 239 9.84 -2.44 8.13
CA LEU A 239 10.04 -3.07 6.82
C LEU A 239 11.47 -3.55 6.67
N LEU A 240 11.61 -4.85 6.42
CA LEU A 240 12.82 -5.51 5.96
C LEU A 240 12.54 -6.25 4.64
N HIS A 241 13.60 -6.66 3.92
CA HIS A 241 13.44 -7.50 2.73
C HIS A 241 14.02 -8.90 2.99
N GLY A 242 13.28 -9.95 2.59
CA GLY A 242 13.69 -11.33 2.81
C GLY A 242 14.87 -11.77 1.93
N ASN A 243 15.14 -11.08 0.83
CA ASN A 243 16.32 -11.31 0.00
C ASN A 243 17.62 -10.73 0.57
N SER A 244 17.60 -10.14 1.78
CA SER A 244 18.77 -9.56 2.42
C SER A 244 19.53 -10.58 3.27
N LYS A 245 20.73 -10.94 2.83
CA LYS A 245 21.67 -11.76 3.62
C LYS A 245 21.99 -11.13 4.97
N THR A 246 22.22 -9.83 4.98
CA THR A 246 22.54 -9.07 6.19
C THR A 246 21.42 -9.14 7.21
N ASN A 247 20.16 -8.88 6.78
CA ASN A 247 19.00 -8.99 7.66
C ASN A 247 18.89 -10.39 8.26
N THR A 248 19.01 -11.42 7.41
CA THR A 248 18.94 -12.82 7.85
C THR A 248 19.97 -13.13 8.94
N ASN A 249 21.19 -12.62 8.82
CA ASN A 249 22.25 -12.89 9.77
C ASN A 249 22.09 -12.14 11.10
N VAL A 250 21.51 -10.93 11.09
CA VAL A 250 21.38 -10.12 12.31
C VAL A 250 20.02 -10.28 13.00
N LEU A 251 19.01 -10.87 12.33
CA LEU A 251 17.62 -10.90 12.78
C LEU A 251 17.45 -11.45 14.18
N ASP A 252 18.07 -12.59 14.50
CA ASP A 252 17.98 -13.21 15.83
C ASP A 252 18.49 -12.27 16.93
N SER A 253 19.64 -11.66 16.69
CA SER A 253 20.22 -10.73 17.66
C SER A 253 19.41 -9.43 17.79
N VAL A 254 18.86 -8.92 16.70
CA VAL A 254 17.96 -7.75 16.70
C VAL A 254 16.72 -8.03 17.52
N ILE A 255 16.04 -9.18 17.30
CA ILE A 255 14.83 -9.55 18.04
C ILE A 255 15.14 -9.67 19.55
N LYS A 256 16.20 -10.36 19.92
CA LYS A 256 16.57 -10.56 21.33
C LYS A 256 16.89 -9.24 22.03
N GLU A 257 17.61 -8.37 21.34
CA GLU A 257 18.01 -7.06 21.89
C GLU A 257 16.82 -6.12 21.99
N ALA A 258 15.95 -6.06 20.97
CA ALA A 258 14.69 -5.31 21.04
C ALA A 258 13.81 -5.76 22.21
N LYS A 259 13.67 -7.09 22.42
CA LYS A 259 12.95 -7.64 23.58
C LYS A 259 13.61 -7.23 24.91
N SER A 260 14.93 -7.23 25.00
CA SER A 260 15.65 -6.78 26.21
C SER A 260 15.45 -5.29 26.52
N MET A 261 15.18 -4.47 25.48
CA MET A 261 14.81 -3.06 25.60
C MET A 261 13.32 -2.87 25.95
N GLY A 262 12.57 -3.96 26.11
CA GLY A 262 11.15 -3.98 26.48
C GLY A 262 10.18 -3.85 25.32
N TYR A 263 10.63 -4.04 24.08
CA TYR A 263 9.74 -4.11 22.93
C TYR A 263 9.08 -5.48 22.82
N GLU A 264 7.80 -5.48 22.39
CA GLU A 264 7.02 -6.67 22.07
C GLU A 264 6.76 -6.74 20.58
N PHE A 265 7.04 -7.88 19.97
CA PHE A 265 6.66 -8.14 18.58
C PHE A 265 5.21 -8.59 18.52
N ARG A 266 4.40 -7.91 17.72
CA ARG A 266 2.96 -8.14 17.56
C ARG A 266 2.58 -8.41 16.11
N SER A 267 1.55 -9.20 15.91
CA SER A 267 0.94 -9.41 14.61
C SER A 267 0.21 -8.14 14.13
N LEU A 268 0.15 -7.89 12.81
CA LEU A 268 -0.69 -6.81 12.26
C LEU A 268 -2.19 -7.01 12.55
N ASP A 269 -2.64 -8.25 12.81
CA ASP A 269 -4.02 -8.50 13.24
C ASP A 269 -4.31 -7.96 14.66
N GLU A 270 -3.26 -7.69 15.44
CA GLU A 270 -3.32 -7.07 16.76
C GLU A 270 -2.95 -5.58 16.74
N PHE A 271 -2.98 -4.94 15.56
CA PHE A 271 -2.53 -3.56 15.39
C PHE A 271 -3.35 -2.57 16.23
N GLU A 272 -2.67 -1.83 17.10
CA GLU A 272 -3.20 -0.75 17.91
C GLU A 272 -2.73 0.62 17.36
N LYS A 273 -3.69 1.55 17.18
CA LYS A 273 -3.47 2.90 16.69
C LYS A 273 -3.32 3.91 17.81
#